data_7ceb94967746f177e3c2af7f899c71b3
#
_entry.id   7ceb94967746f177e3c2af7f899c71b3
#
_cell.length_a   1.000
_cell.length_b   1.000
_cell.length_c   1.000
_cell.angle_alpha   90.00
_cell.angle_beta   90.00
_cell.angle_gamma   90.00
#
_symmetry.space_group_name_H-M   'P 1'
#
loop_
_entity.id
_entity.type
_entity.pdbx_description
1 polymer ?
#
loop_
_entity_poly.entity_id
_entity_poly.type
_entity_poly.pdbx_seq_one_letter_code
_entity_poly.pdbx_strand_id
1 'polypeptide(L)'
;MLGIIGGTSLLFSSLPKLKKETVATPFGSAEILSGDIVMLMRHQFGRPPHRINYRANLAAMAIAGVDRIVAFGSSGSLKKEIPPGTVMIPTDYMSVTDIPSIHDHKIEHVMPELPREFAQELSRVVPDARLGGVYVQTRGPRIETVAEVAALSRVADVVGMTVASEATLACELHMDFAALCTIDNYANGLGKDVLSFDHILSTAKENSRRTEDTLGAIIQKMG
;
A
#
# COMPACT_ATOMS: atom_id res chain seq x y z
N MET A 1 11.21 -1.99 14.61
CA MET A 1 11.20 -3.22 13.74
C MET A 1 10.48 -2.90 12.45
N LEU A 2 11.08 -3.24 11.30
CA LEU A 2 10.45 -3.00 9.99
C LEU A 2 9.27 -3.94 9.75
N GLY A 3 8.16 -3.37 9.29
CA GLY A 3 7.00 -4.07 8.75
C GLY A 3 6.86 -3.89 7.25
N ILE A 4 6.48 -4.94 6.54
CA ILE A 4 6.18 -4.91 5.10
C ILE A 4 4.73 -5.30 4.90
N ILE A 5 3.96 -4.45 4.21
CA ILE A 5 2.60 -4.83 3.77
C ILE A 5 2.63 -5.11 2.27
N GLY A 6 2.27 -6.34 1.90
CA GLY A 6 2.17 -6.79 0.52
C GLY A 6 0.72 -6.82 0.02
N GLY A 7 0.55 -6.52 -1.24
CA GLY A 7 -0.71 -6.64 -1.97
C GLY A 7 -0.53 -7.40 -3.28
N THR A 8 -1.29 -7.04 -4.30
CA THR A 8 -1.26 -7.67 -5.63
C THR A 8 0.14 -7.69 -6.24
N SER A 9 0.94 -6.64 -6.03
CA SER A 9 2.31 -6.54 -6.52
C SER A 9 3.26 -7.62 -5.97
N LEU A 10 2.99 -8.20 -4.79
CA LEU A 10 3.79 -9.25 -4.18
C LEU A 10 3.23 -10.68 -4.38
N LEU A 11 2.07 -10.84 -5.05
CA LEU A 11 1.43 -12.16 -5.21
C LEU A 11 2.29 -13.19 -5.94
N PHE A 12 3.13 -12.74 -6.85
CA PHE A 12 3.97 -13.61 -7.69
C PHE A 12 5.45 -13.56 -7.31
N SER A 13 5.77 -12.87 -6.23
CA SER A 13 7.13 -12.70 -5.73
C SER A 13 7.51 -13.79 -4.72
N SER A 14 8.77 -14.20 -4.74
CA SER A 14 9.35 -15.08 -3.73
C SER A 14 9.51 -14.30 -2.43
N LEU A 15 8.79 -14.71 -1.40
CA LEU A 15 8.87 -14.07 -0.09
C LEU A 15 10.01 -14.68 0.74
N PRO A 16 10.62 -13.91 1.67
CA PRO A 16 11.62 -14.45 2.58
C PRO A 16 11.03 -15.56 3.45
N LYS A 17 11.87 -16.48 3.90
CA LYS A 17 11.46 -17.57 4.80
C LYS A 17 11.23 -17.02 6.20
N LEU A 18 9.98 -16.71 6.52
CA LEU A 18 9.53 -16.21 7.79
C LEU A 18 8.53 -17.19 8.42
N LYS A 19 8.38 -17.12 9.74
CA LYS A 19 7.44 -17.97 10.47
C LYS A 19 6.02 -17.41 10.34
N LYS A 20 5.08 -18.23 9.89
CA LYS A 20 3.67 -17.84 9.83
C LYS A 20 3.05 -17.91 11.24
N GLU A 21 2.39 -16.82 11.66
CA GLU A 21 1.72 -16.69 12.94
C GLU A 21 0.34 -16.05 12.77
N THR A 22 -0.58 -16.41 13.62
CA THR A 22 -1.90 -15.76 13.73
C THR A 22 -1.93 -14.93 15.01
N VAL A 23 -2.12 -13.63 14.87
CA VAL A 23 -2.19 -12.69 15.99
C VAL A 23 -3.64 -12.33 16.24
N ALA A 24 -4.10 -12.56 17.47
CA ALA A 24 -5.40 -12.10 17.95
C ALA A 24 -5.31 -10.61 18.31
N THR A 25 -6.26 -9.81 17.84
CA THR A 25 -6.37 -8.39 18.11
C THR A 25 -7.78 -8.04 18.58
N PRO A 26 -8.01 -6.87 19.19
CA PRO A 26 -9.36 -6.39 19.53
C PRO A 26 -10.33 -6.33 18.35
N PHE A 27 -9.80 -6.30 17.11
CA PHE A 27 -10.56 -6.15 15.87
C PHE A 27 -10.70 -7.45 15.06
N GLY A 28 -10.31 -8.57 15.65
CA GLY A 28 -10.25 -9.89 15.01
C GLY A 28 -8.80 -10.36 14.84
N SER A 29 -8.61 -11.50 14.17
CA SER A 29 -7.29 -12.07 13.96
C SER A 29 -6.71 -11.69 12.60
N ALA A 30 -5.39 -11.56 12.55
CA ALA A 30 -4.64 -11.39 11.32
C ALA A 30 -3.46 -12.37 11.25
N GLU A 31 -3.13 -12.83 10.05
CA GLU A 31 -1.94 -13.66 9.80
C GLU A 31 -0.76 -12.76 9.46
N ILE A 32 0.36 -12.98 10.13
CA ILE A 32 1.65 -12.32 9.84
C ILE A 32 2.72 -13.36 9.56
N LEU A 33 3.77 -12.93 8.90
CA LEU A 33 5.01 -13.68 8.72
C LEU A 33 6.08 -12.96 9.54
N SER A 34 6.64 -13.60 10.56
CA SER A 34 7.54 -13.00 11.54
C SER A 34 8.96 -13.57 11.49
N GLY A 35 9.95 -12.73 11.77
CA GLY A 35 11.37 -13.02 11.83
C GLY A 35 12.13 -11.75 12.21
N ASP A 36 13.23 -11.45 11.50
CA ASP A 36 13.96 -10.18 11.67
C ASP A 36 13.13 -8.97 11.24
N ILE A 37 12.14 -9.23 10.38
CA ILE A 37 11.10 -8.29 9.95
C ILE A 37 9.72 -8.93 10.15
N VAL A 38 8.66 -8.13 10.05
CA VAL A 38 7.28 -8.62 9.99
C VAL A 38 6.70 -8.34 8.60
N MET A 39 6.13 -9.37 7.95
CA MET A 39 5.39 -9.19 6.71
C MET A 39 3.93 -9.54 6.89
N LEU A 40 3.06 -8.78 6.19
CA LEU A 40 1.62 -9.02 6.16
C LEU A 40 1.11 -8.91 4.72
N MET A 41 0.41 -9.95 4.27
CA MET A 41 -0.30 -9.91 2.99
C MET A 41 -1.72 -9.37 3.24
N ARG A 42 -2.03 -8.15 2.74
CA ARG A 42 -3.28 -7.44 3.10
C ARG A 42 -4.56 -8.15 2.71
N HIS A 43 -4.55 -8.88 1.60
CA HIS A 43 -5.71 -9.61 1.08
C HIS A 43 -5.90 -11.00 1.70
N GLN A 44 -5.69 -11.11 3.01
CA GLN A 44 -5.84 -12.37 3.75
C GLN A 44 -7.18 -13.04 3.43
N PHE A 45 -7.14 -14.35 3.26
CA PHE A 45 -8.32 -15.16 2.91
C PHE A 45 -9.01 -14.75 1.59
N GLY A 46 -8.26 -14.14 0.65
CA GLY A 46 -8.79 -13.69 -0.63
C GLY A 46 -9.77 -12.51 -0.54
N ARG A 47 -9.72 -11.73 0.53
CA ARG A 47 -10.63 -10.60 0.73
C ARG A 47 -10.35 -9.47 -0.28
N PRO A 48 -11.37 -8.98 -1.00
CA PRO A 48 -11.24 -7.82 -1.86
C PRO A 48 -11.00 -6.54 -1.04
N PRO A 49 -10.51 -5.43 -1.66
CA PRO A 49 -10.10 -4.21 -0.96
C PRO A 49 -11.10 -3.70 0.08
N HIS A 50 -12.38 -3.61 -0.29
CA HIS A 50 -13.45 -3.12 0.59
C HIS A 50 -13.85 -4.07 1.74
N ARG A 51 -13.23 -5.26 1.82
CA ARG A 51 -13.49 -6.28 2.85
C ARG A 51 -12.24 -6.61 3.68
N ILE A 52 -11.12 -5.96 3.39
CA ILE A 52 -9.90 -6.10 4.20
C ILE A 52 -10.20 -5.63 5.62
N ASN A 53 -9.76 -6.42 6.60
CA ASN A 53 -9.79 -5.99 8.00
C ASN A 53 -8.51 -5.22 8.34
N TYR A 54 -8.46 -3.96 7.87
CA TYR A 54 -7.30 -3.09 8.07
C TYR A 54 -6.96 -2.92 9.55
N ARG A 55 -7.98 -2.81 10.44
CA ARG A 55 -7.77 -2.65 11.88
C ARG A 55 -7.02 -3.84 12.47
N ALA A 56 -7.48 -5.07 12.18
CA ALA A 56 -6.80 -6.27 12.66
C ALA A 56 -5.39 -6.40 12.07
N ASN A 57 -5.22 -6.06 10.79
CA ASN A 57 -3.93 -6.13 10.11
C ASN A 57 -2.89 -5.21 10.77
N LEU A 58 -3.22 -3.93 10.96
CA LEU A 58 -2.29 -2.94 11.52
C LEU A 58 -2.07 -3.18 13.02
N ALA A 59 -3.12 -3.54 13.77
CA ALA A 59 -3.01 -3.90 15.18
C ALA A 59 -2.11 -5.14 15.40
N ALA A 60 -2.19 -6.14 14.51
CA ALA A 60 -1.32 -7.32 14.58
C ALA A 60 0.15 -6.95 14.36
N MET A 61 0.44 -6.03 13.43
CA MET A 61 1.81 -5.53 13.22
C MET A 61 2.32 -4.76 14.44
N ALA A 62 1.48 -3.89 15.03
CA ALA A 62 1.84 -3.18 16.26
C ALA A 62 2.10 -4.13 17.43
N ILE A 63 1.27 -5.15 17.64
CA ILE A 63 1.46 -6.20 18.66
C ILE A 63 2.77 -6.96 18.43
N ALA A 64 3.15 -7.19 17.17
CA ALA A 64 4.42 -7.84 16.82
C ALA A 64 5.65 -6.92 16.96
N GLY A 65 5.48 -5.67 17.42
CA GLY A 65 6.55 -4.72 17.68
C GLY A 65 7.03 -3.94 16.46
N VAL A 66 6.22 -3.87 15.40
CA VAL A 66 6.50 -3.01 14.23
C VAL A 66 6.33 -1.55 14.63
N ASP A 67 7.31 -0.73 14.28
CA ASP A 67 7.32 0.72 14.50
C ASP A 67 7.40 1.54 13.20
N ARG A 68 7.72 0.88 12.07
CA ARG A 68 7.73 1.52 10.75
C ARG A 68 7.33 0.54 9.66
N ILE A 69 6.55 0.99 8.69
CA ILE A 69 5.92 0.16 7.65
C ILE A 69 6.27 0.67 6.25
N VAL A 70 6.71 -0.25 5.40
CA VAL A 70 6.73 -0.05 3.94
C VAL A 70 5.59 -0.86 3.32
N ALA A 71 4.62 -0.18 2.71
CA ALA A 71 3.48 -0.81 2.05
C ALA A 71 3.66 -0.83 0.52
N PHE A 72 3.59 -2.00 -0.09
CA PHE A 72 3.57 -2.14 -1.54
C PHE A 72 2.14 -1.96 -2.05
N GLY A 73 1.92 -0.98 -2.93
CA GLY A 73 0.62 -0.64 -3.51
C GLY A 73 0.62 -0.78 -5.03
N SER A 74 -0.30 -1.59 -5.57
CA SER A 74 -0.66 -1.58 -6.99
C SER A 74 -1.59 -0.41 -7.25
N SER A 75 -1.29 0.43 -8.25
CA SER A 75 -1.98 1.69 -8.46
C SER A 75 -2.18 1.99 -9.95
N GLY A 76 -3.22 2.76 -10.24
CA GLY A 76 -3.45 3.37 -11.54
C GLY A 76 -2.92 4.80 -11.60
N SER A 77 -2.32 5.19 -12.72
CA SER A 77 -1.91 6.57 -12.93
C SER A 77 -3.08 7.47 -13.30
N LEU A 78 -3.19 8.62 -12.65
CA LEU A 78 -4.13 9.70 -12.98
C LEU A 78 -3.49 10.77 -13.90
N LYS A 79 -2.22 10.59 -14.29
CA LYS A 79 -1.41 11.54 -15.05
C LYS A 79 -0.72 10.86 -16.25
N LYS A 80 -0.76 11.47 -17.42
CA LYS A 80 -0.08 10.94 -18.61
C LYS A 80 1.43 10.91 -18.46
N GLU A 81 2.00 11.84 -17.70
CA GLU A 81 3.42 11.96 -17.39
C GLU A 81 3.94 10.97 -16.33
N ILE A 82 3.06 10.14 -15.79
CA ILE A 82 3.40 9.03 -14.90
C ILE A 82 2.98 7.72 -15.57
N PRO A 83 3.78 7.17 -16.49
CA PRO A 83 3.39 6.00 -17.27
C PRO A 83 3.41 4.71 -16.43
N PRO A 84 2.68 3.67 -16.87
CA PRO A 84 2.83 2.31 -16.34
C PRO A 84 4.30 1.87 -16.33
N GLY A 85 4.69 1.09 -15.31
CA GLY A 85 6.08 0.71 -15.03
C GLY A 85 6.82 1.69 -14.14
N THR A 86 6.27 2.90 -13.89
CA THR A 86 6.79 3.83 -12.88
C THR A 86 6.60 3.24 -11.49
N VAL A 87 7.59 3.46 -10.61
CA VAL A 87 7.47 3.24 -9.16
C VAL A 87 7.43 4.59 -8.49
N MET A 88 6.52 4.79 -7.54
CA MET A 88 6.30 6.07 -6.89
C MET A 88 6.23 5.92 -5.36
N ILE A 89 6.82 6.87 -4.65
CA ILE A 89 6.72 7.01 -3.20
C ILE A 89 5.91 8.29 -2.95
N PRO A 90 4.58 8.20 -2.78
CA PRO A 90 3.75 9.36 -2.51
C PRO A 90 4.12 9.99 -1.17
N THR A 91 4.06 11.32 -1.11
CA THR A 91 4.35 12.10 0.11
C THR A 91 3.09 12.67 0.75
N ASP A 92 1.95 12.42 0.15
CA ASP A 92 0.65 12.78 0.69
C ASP A 92 -0.43 11.81 0.20
N TYR A 93 -1.55 11.77 0.89
CA TYR A 93 -2.68 10.94 0.49
C TYR A 93 -4.02 11.61 0.80
N MET A 94 -5.03 11.19 0.07
CA MET A 94 -6.43 11.51 0.34
C MET A 94 -7.31 10.28 0.19
N SER A 95 -8.50 10.33 0.74
CA SER A 95 -9.52 9.29 0.55
C SER A 95 -10.83 9.90 0.12
N VAL A 96 -11.49 9.24 -0.83
CA VAL A 96 -12.88 9.54 -1.23
C VAL A 96 -13.83 8.44 -0.76
N THR A 97 -13.40 7.67 0.23
CA THR A 97 -14.18 6.60 0.88
C THR A 97 -13.91 6.62 2.39
N ASP A 98 -14.70 5.87 3.14
CA ASP A 98 -14.50 5.72 4.57
C ASP A 98 -13.12 5.12 4.87
N ILE A 99 -12.43 5.73 5.84
CA ILE A 99 -11.19 5.22 6.41
C ILE A 99 -11.52 4.62 7.78
N PRO A 100 -11.10 3.37 8.06
CA PRO A 100 -11.29 2.77 9.37
C PRO A 100 -10.42 3.46 10.42
N SER A 101 -10.90 3.50 11.68
CA SER A 101 -10.13 3.97 12.84
C SER A 101 -10.06 2.89 13.90
N ILE A 102 -9.00 2.90 14.73
CA ILE A 102 -8.91 2.06 15.93
C ILE A 102 -9.61 2.69 17.14
N HIS A 103 -10.00 3.96 17.04
CA HIS A 103 -10.61 4.73 18.14
C HIS A 103 -12.13 4.57 18.17
N ASP A 104 -12.62 3.42 18.64
CA ASP A 104 -14.06 3.15 18.73
C ASP A 104 -14.74 3.82 19.95
N HIS A 105 -13.98 4.19 21.00
CA HIS A 105 -14.54 4.59 22.30
C HIS A 105 -13.92 5.88 22.85
N LYS A 106 -13.12 6.60 22.08
CA LYS A 106 -12.56 7.88 22.49
C LYS A 106 -12.53 8.84 21.30
N ILE A 107 -12.70 10.13 21.59
CA ILE A 107 -12.49 11.18 20.61
C ILE A 107 -10.99 11.50 20.62
N GLU A 108 -10.30 11.10 19.56
CA GLU A 108 -8.90 11.42 19.33
C GLU A 108 -8.71 11.82 17.88
N HIS A 109 -8.02 12.95 17.69
CA HIS A 109 -7.69 13.45 16.37
C HIS A 109 -6.19 13.32 16.14
N VAL A 110 -5.80 12.46 15.21
CA VAL A 110 -4.41 12.35 14.76
C VAL A 110 -4.19 13.25 13.55
N MET A 111 -3.00 13.84 13.45
CA MET A 111 -2.59 14.52 12.22
C MET A 111 -2.06 13.46 11.25
N PRO A 112 -2.69 13.28 10.07
CA PRO A 112 -2.23 12.29 9.11
C PRO A 112 -0.94 12.78 8.47
N GLU A 113 0.16 12.08 8.74
CA GLU A 113 1.47 12.40 8.19
C GLU A 113 2.09 11.17 7.53
N LEU A 114 2.68 11.38 6.36
CA LEU A 114 3.67 10.45 5.81
C LEU A 114 5.04 11.02 6.15
N PRO A 115 5.81 10.41 7.09
CA PRO A 115 7.07 10.96 7.57
C PRO A 115 8.04 11.17 6.41
N ARG A 116 8.39 12.44 6.14
CA ARG A 116 9.22 12.82 5.01
C ARG A 116 10.59 12.13 5.05
N GLU A 117 11.17 12.02 6.22
CA GLU A 117 12.48 11.38 6.41
C GLU A 117 12.42 9.89 6.05
N PHE A 118 11.37 9.18 6.44
CA PHE A 118 11.19 7.78 6.13
C PHE A 118 10.92 7.56 4.63
N ALA A 119 10.13 8.43 3.99
CA ALA A 119 9.94 8.41 2.53
C ALA A 119 11.25 8.69 1.77
N GLN A 120 12.10 9.61 2.27
CA GLN A 120 13.42 9.87 1.72
C GLN A 120 14.40 8.69 1.93
N GLU A 121 14.36 8.03 3.09
CA GLU A 121 15.15 6.81 3.34
C GLU A 121 14.77 5.75 2.30
N LEU A 122 13.48 5.48 2.13
CA LEU A 122 12.97 4.54 1.13
C LEU A 122 13.41 4.93 -0.30
N SER A 123 13.40 6.21 -0.65
CA SER A 123 13.83 6.67 -1.98
C SER A 123 15.32 6.46 -2.24
N ARG A 124 16.18 6.49 -1.21
CA ARG A 124 17.60 6.14 -1.36
C ARG A 124 17.81 4.64 -1.57
N VAL A 125 16.92 3.81 -1.03
CA VAL A 125 16.95 2.35 -1.22
C VAL A 125 16.41 1.96 -2.60
N VAL A 126 15.41 2.71 -3.10
CA VAL A 126 14.78 2.51 -4.41
C VAL A 126 14.99 3.76 -5.28
N PRO A 127 16.20 3.97 -5.82
CA PRO A 127 16.60 5.23 -6.46
C PRO A 127 15.79 5.55 -7.73
N ASP A 128 15.24 4.54 -8.39
CA ASP A 128 14.39 4.71 -9.59
C ASP A 128 12.95 5.11 -9.23
N ALA A 129 12.59 5.13 -7.94
CA ALA A 129 11.27 5.54 -7.51
C ALA A 129 11.12 7.07 -7.53
N ARG A 130 10.02 7.55 -8.09
CA ARG A 130 9.64 8.96 -8.06
C ARG A 130 9.14 9.31 -6.65
N LEU A 131 9.90 10.12 -5.91
CA LEU A 131 9.49 10.64 -4.62
C LEU A 131 8.57 11.85 -4.81
N GLY A 132 7.41 11.82 -4.20
CA GLY A 132 6.44 12.91 -4.22
C GLY A 132 5.10 12.51 -4.84
N GLY A 133 4.17 13.47 -4.81
CA GLY A 133 2.81 13.32 -5.33
C GLY A 133 1.80 12.81 -4.32
N VAL A 134 0.54 12.80 -4.74
CA VAL A 134 -0.63 12.49 -3.92
C VAL A 134 -1.25 11.16 -4.35
N TYR A 135 -1.41 10.24 -3.40
CA TYR A 135 -2.17 9.02 -3.57
C TYR A 135 -3.64 9.25 -3.19
N VAL A 136 -4.59 8.86 -4.04
CA VAL A 136 -6.01 8.85 -3.66
C VAL A 136 -6.54 7.43 -3.50
N GLN A 137 -7.25 7.19 -2.41
CA GLN A 137 -7.95 5.94 -2.17
C GLN A 137 -9.41 6.01 -2.57
N THR A 138 -9.83 5.04 -3.39
CA THR A 138 -11.23 4.70 -3.65
C THR A 138 -11.60 3.42 -2.91
N ARG A 139 -12.88 3.11 -2.86
CA ARG A 139 -13.37 1.95 -2.11
C ARG A 139 -13.07 0.62 -2.80
N GLY A 140 -13.13 0.58 -4.14
CA GLY A 140 -13.17 -0.68 -4.88
C GLY A 140 -14.39 -1.57 -4.52
N PRO A 141 -14.51 -2.78 -5.03
CA PRO A 141 -13.61 -3.41 -6.01
C PRO A 141 -13.83 -2.92 -7.44
N ARG A 142 -14.85 -2.08 -7.67
CA ARG A 142 -15.14 -1.46 -8.97
C ARG A 142 -14.04 -0.46 -9.33
N ILE A 143 -13.56 -0.53 -10.57
CA ILE A 143 -12.66 0.47 -11.14
C ILE A 143 -13.41 1.81 -11.28
N GLU A 144 -12.68 2.91 -11.17
CA GLU A 144 -13.21 4.27 -11.29
C GLU A 144 -13.79 4.52 -12.67
N THR A 145 -14.90 5.26 -12.72
CA THR A 145 -15.47 5.74 -13.99
C THR A 145 -14.57 6.81 -14.61
N VAL A 146 -14.71 7.05 -15.91
CA VAL A 146 -13.99 8.13 -16.60
C VAL A 146 -14.24 9.50 -15.96
N ALA A 147 -15.46 9.75 -15.47
CA ALA A 147 -15.81 10.98 -14.78
C ALA A 147 -15.10 11.10 -13.42
N GLU A 148 -15.02 10.01 -12.64
CA GLU A 148 -14.27 9.96 -11.40
C GLU A 148 -12.77 10.19 -11.66
N VAL A 149 -12.18 9.54 -12.65
CA VAL A 149 -10.78 9.74 -13.06
C VAL A 149 -10.52 11.20 -13.43
N ALA A 150 -11.41 11.82 -14.25
CA ALA A 150 -11.29 13.21 -14.63
C ALA A 150 -11.34 14.18 -13.44
N ALA A 151 -12.17 13.87 -12.43
CA ALA A 151 -12.23 14.66 -11.20
C ALA A 151 -10.98 14.45 -10.31
N LEU A 152 -10.61 13.20 -10.06
CA LEU A 152 -9.48 12.82 -9.19
C LEU A 152 -8.13 13.28 -9.77
N SER A 153 -7.97 13.27 -11.08
CA SER A 153 -6.74 13.74 -11.73
C SER A 153 -6.41 15.21 -11.49
N ARG A 154 -7.36 16.02 -11.00
CA ARG A 154 -7.13 17.43 -10.64
C ARG A 154 -6.46 17.59 -9.29
N VAL A 155 -6.57 16.61 -8.39
CA VAL A 155 -6.13 16.71 -7.00
C VAL A 155 -5.16 15.61 -6.57
N ALA A 156 -5.00 14.56 -7.38
CA ALA A 156 -4.12 13.43 -7.08
C ALA A 156 -3.34 12.97 -8.33
N ASP A 157 -2.31 12.18 -8.10
CA ASP A 157 -1.39 11.67 -9.12
C ASP A 157 -1.63 10.19 -9.43
N VAL A 158 -1.93 9.41 -8.41
CA VAL A 158 -2.18 7.96 -8.52
C VAL A 158 -3.40 7.56 -7.71
N VAL A 159 -4.09 6.51 -8.17
CA VAL A 159 -5.29 5.97 -7.53
C VAL A 159 -5.11 4.50 -7.17
N GLY A 160 -5.62 4.13 -6.00
CA GLY A 160 -5.69 2.75 -5.54
C GLY A 160 -6.75 2.58 -4.46
N MET A 161 -6.74 1.44 -3.76
CA MET A 161 -7.87 1.04 -2.93
C MET A 161 -7.49 0.74 -1.47
N THR A 162 -6.23 0.97 -1.05
CA THR A 162 -5.75 0.41 0.24
C THR A 162 -4.84 1.32 1.07
N VAL A 163 -3.95 2.08 0.43
CA VAL A 163 -2.82 2.75 1.10
C VAL A 163 -3.26 3.81 2.12
N ALA A 164 -4.30 4.60 1.82
CA ALA A 164 -4.75 5.64 2.75
C ALA A 164 -5.31 5.05 4.06
N SER A 165 -6.01 3.91 3.98
CA SER A 165 -6.48 3.18 5.17
C SER A 165 -5.30 2.67 6.02
N GLU A 166 -4.27 2.12 5.37
CA GLU A 166 -3.09 1.63 6.06
C GLU A 166 -2.28 2.77 6.68
N ALA A 167 -2.09 3.86 5.95
CA ALA A 167 -1.37 5.05 6.42
C ALA A 167 -2.06 5.70 7.62
N THR A 168 -3.38 5.86 7.57
CA THR A 168 -4.13 6.45 8.68
C THR A 168 -4.05 5.59 9.94
N LEU A 169 -4.25 4.28 9.82
CA LEU A 169 -4.15 3.38 10.96
C LEU A 169 -2.72 3.26 11.51
N ALA A 170 -1.71 3.31 10.65
CA ALA A 170 -0.31 3.38 11.08
C ALA A 170 -0.05 4.64 11.93
N CYS A 171 -0.57 5.79 11.49
CA CYS A 171 -0.49 7.05 12.23
C CYS A 171 -1.19 6.94 13.59
N GLU A 172 -2.41 6.38 13.65
CA GLU A 172 -3.14 6.16 14.92
C GLU A 172 -2.40 5.21 15.87
N LEU A 173 -1.58 4.30 15.34
CA LEU A 173 -0.77 3.35 16.09
C LEU A 173 0.67 3.82 16.33
N HIS A 174 0.98 5.08 15.99
CA HIS A 174 2.32 5.69 16.12
C HIS A 174 3.43 4.92 15.39
N MET A 175 3.11 4.37 14.23
CA MET A 175 4.06 3.72 13.32
C MET A 175 4.37 4.63 12.13
N ASP A 176 5.65 4.80 11.82
CA ASP A 176 6.05 5.47 10.58
C ASP A 176 5.55 4.69 9.37
N PHE A 177 5.10 5.39 8.34
CA PHE A 177 4.53 4.76 7.16
C PHE A 177 5.06 5.40 5.88
N ALA A 178 5.47 4.53 4.95
CA ALA A 178 5.76 4.91 3.57
C ALA A 178 5.13 3.90 2.60
N ALA A 179 4.61 4.37 1.48
CA ALA A 179 4.10 3.50 0.43
C ALA A 179 5.05 3.48 -0.76
N LEU A 180 5.22 2.29 -1.34
CA LEU A 180 5.87 2.09 -2.64
C LEU A 180 4.80 1.66 -3.64
N CYS A 181 4.33 2.59 -4.45
CA CYS A 181 3.26 2.39 -5.41
C CYS A 181 3.84 1.97 -6.77
N THR A 182 3.50 0.78 -7.24
CA THR A 182 3.76 0.37 -8.63
C THR A 182 2.61 0.85 -9.51
N ILE A 183 2.95 1.53 -10.59
CA ILE A 183 1.95 2.00 -11.56
C ILE A 183 1.76 0.90 -12.59
N ASP A 184 0.67 0.16 -12.45
CA ASP A 184 0.40 -1.02 -13.27
C ASP A 184 -0.33 -0.65 -14.57
N ASN A 185 -1.10 0.44 -14.55
CA ASN A 185 -1.91 0.91 -15.67
C ASN A 185 -2.18 2.41 -15.58
N TYR A 186 -2.63 3.00 -16.67
CA TYR A 186 -3.36 4.26 -16.61
C TYR A 186 -4.77 4.03 -16.06
N ALA A 187 -5.28 4.97 -15.28
CA ALA A 187 -6.66 4.94 -14.82
C ALA A 187 -7.64 4.99 -15.99
N ASN A 188 -8.87 4.52 -15.76
CA ASN A 188 -9.89 4.33 -16.80
C ASN A 188 -10.11 5.59 -17.63
N GLY A 189 -10.01 5.44 -18.96
CA GLY A 189 -10.18 6.53 -19.94
C GLY A 189 -8.94 7.42 -20.15
N LEU A 190 -7.84 7.21 -19.40
CA LEU A 190 -6.61 7.96 -19.61
C LEU A 190 -5.66 7.26 -20.61
N GLY A 191 -5.60 5.95 -20.59
CA GLY A 191 -4.89 5.09 -21.55
C GLY A 191 -5.76 4.65 -22.72
N LYS A 192 -5.13 3.89 -23.64
CA LYS A 192 -5.83 3.28 -24.79
C LYS A 192 -6.35 1.87 -24.48
N ASP A 193 -5.79 1.22 -23.47
CA ASP A 193 -6.08 -0.18 -23.15
C ASP A 193 -7.33 -0.29 -22.28
N VAL A 194 -8.08 -1.37 -22.51
CA VAL A 194 -9.22 -1.72 -21.65
C VAL A 194 -8.70 -2.28 -20.35
N LEU A 195 -8.93 -1.57 -19.26
CA LEU A 195 -8.52 -1.99 -17.94
C LEU A 195 -9.34 -3.18 -17.46
N SER A 196 -8.67 -4.29 -17.14
CA SER A 196 -9.27 -5.48 -16.54
C SER A 196 -8.43 -5.98 -15.38
N PHE A 197 -9.04 -6.78 -14.49
CA PHE A 197 -8.30 -7.40 -13.39
C PHE A 197 -7.21 -8.36 -13.90
N ASP A 198 -7.47 -9.09 -14.98
CA ASP A 198 -6.49 -9.99 -15.60
C ASP A 198 -5.26 -9.22 -16.13
N HIS A 199 -5.47 -8.02 -16.67
CA HIS A 199 -4.37 -7.14 -17.08
C HIS A 199 -3.51 -6.72 -15.88
N ILE A 200 -4.13 -6.34 -14.77
CA ILE A 200 -3.42 -5.99 -13.52
C ILE A 200 -2.61 -7.19 -13.01
N LEU A 201 -3.17 -8.39 -13.03
CA LEU A 201 -2.45 -9.61 -12.61
C LEU A 201 -1.28 -9.96 -13.54
N SER A 202 -1.45 -9.82 -14.88
CA SER A 202 -0.35 -10.07 -15.82
C SER A 202 0.80 -9.09 -15.62
N THR A 203 0.49 -7.81 -15.43
CA THR A 203 1.49 -6.77 -15.13
C THR A 203 2.24 -7.05 -13.84
N ALA A 204 1.52 -7.45 -12.76
CA ALA A 204 2.15 -7.81 -11.50
C ALA A 204 3.08 -9.03 -11.65
N LYS A 205 2.69 -10.03 -12.46
CA LYS A 205 3.52 -11.21 -12.76
C LYS A 205 4.77 -10.85 -13.56
N GLU A 206 4.63 -10.00 -14.57
CA GLU A 206 5.76 -9.54 -15.40
C GLU A 206 6.79 -8.74 -14.56
N ASN A 207 6.31 -7.96 -13.59
CA ASN A 207 7.12 -7.15 -12.69
C ASN A 207 7.64 -7.91 -11.44
N SER A 208 7.31 -9.20 -11.26
CA SER A 208 7.61 -9.96 -10.03
C SER A 208 9.08 -9.92 -9.65
N ARG A 209 9.99 -10.13 -10.61
CA ARG A 209 11.44 -10.11 -10.35
C ARG A 209 11.92 -8.74 -9.87
N ARG A 210 11.48 -7.65 -10.50
CA ARG A 210 11.83 -6.29 -10.06
C ARG A 210 11.30 -6.01 -8.66
N THR A 211 10.11 -6.52 -8.36
CA THR A 211 9.48 -6.39 -7.04
C THR A 211 10.24 -7.20 -5.98
N GLU A 212 10.72 -8.41 -6.31
CA GLU A 212 11.58 -9.22 -5.45
C GLU A 212 12.90 -8.53 -5.14
N ASP A 213 13.59 -8.02 -6.15
CA ASP A 213 14.85 -7.29 -6.00
C ASP A 213 14.66 -6.06 -5.11
N THR A 214 13.56 -5.32 -5.32
CA THR A 214 13.20 -4.16 -4.51
C THR A 214 12.89 -4.53 -3.06
N LEU A 215 12.11 -5.60 -2.83
CA LEU A 215 11.81 -6.11 -1.51
C LEU A 215 13.09 -6.54 -0.78
N GLY A 216 13.97 -7.27 -1.48
CA GLY A 216 15.27 -7.69 -0.94
C GLY A 216 16.13 -6.50 -0.52
N ALA A 217 16.21 -5.46 -1.34
CA ALA A 217 16.96 -4.24 -1.02
C ALA A 217 16.40 -3.50 0.20
N ILE A 218 15.06 -3.41 0.32
CA ILE A 218 14.39 -2.79 1.46
C ILE A 218 14.70 -3.59 2.74
N ILE A 219 14.55 -4.91 2.72
CA ILE A 219 14.84 -5.76 3.88
C ILE A 219 16.30 -5.62 4.31
N GLN A 220 17.24 -5.65 3.36
CA GLN A 220 18.67 -5.58 3.65
C GLN A 220 19.11 -4.24 4.25
N LYS A 221 18.51 -3.12 3.80
CA LYS A 221 18.99 -1.77 4.14
C LYS A 221 18.16 -1.08 5.22
N MET A 222 16.94 -1.52 5.47
CA MET A 222 15.99 -0.87 6.38
C MET A 222 15.46 -1.82 7.46
N GLY A 223 15.69 -3.15 7.33
CA GLY A 223 15.28 -4.20 8.27
C GLY A 223 16.18 -4.35 9.50
#